data_aec318169c02759d937fb3cce0c9d175
#
_entry.id   aec318169c02759d937fb3cce0c9d175
#
_cell.length_a   1.000
_cell.length_b   1.000
_cell.length_c   1.000
_cell.angle_alpha   90.00
_cell.angle_beta   90.00
_cell.angle_gamma   90.00
#
_symmetry.space_group_name_H-M   'P 1'
#
loop_
_entity.id
_entity.type
_entity.pdbx_description
1 polymer ?
#
loop_
_entity_poly.entity_id
_entity_poly.type
_entity_poly.pdbx_seq_one_letter_code
_entity_poly.pdbx_strand_id
1 'polypeptide(L)'
;MTSRCLRFAAVVFVSSALPYAQTRPDFPDQEKAISAELGKIRSLPDAEWTKAVAQIARQVQQLPQGPGKHSLIGRFGNLVTEGDAGHETLQIVAAAMADVLQESPDPQLEGTLARLARYEHVDVSLHTPGYREALAKLDANDRQRQQTDFTLSDLSGRQWSLKTLRGKVVLINFWATWCPPCRKEMPDLQALYERFRPKGLVILAISDEEIATVQPFIRERKYTYPVLVDPGRKVHRLFVVEGIPMSFVFNREGRLVAEAMDRRTETQFLAMLRQAGVE
;
A
#
# COMPACT_ATOMS: atom_id res chain seq x y z
N MET A 1 69.40 -8.08 -44.74
CA MET A 1 68.58 -8.44 -43.52
C MET A 1 67.63 -7.35 -43.29
N THR A 2 66.36 -7.57 -43.65
CA THR A 2 65.31 -6.54 -43.81
C THR A 2 64.39 -6.57 -42.58
N SER A 3 64.43 -5.50 -41.83
CA SER A 3 63.48 -5.33 -40.68
C SER A 3 62.15 -4.76 -41.17
N ARG A 4 61.07 -5.51 -41.01
CA ARG A 4 59.70 -5.08 -41.31
C ARG A 4 59.08 -4.39 -40.05
N CYS A 5 58.85 -3.08 -40.12
CA CYS A 5 58.02 -2.37 -39.13
C CYS A 5 56.55 -2.70 -39.36
N LEU A 6 55.91 -3.31 -38.37
CA LEU A 6 54.45 -3.45 -38.28
C LEU A 6 53.86 -2.12 -37.73
N ARG A 7 53.04 -1.47 -38.54
CA ARG A 7 52.22 -0.33 -38.10
C ARG A 7 50.90 -0.86 -37.55
N PHE A 8 50.67 -0.68 -36.25
CA PHE A 8 49.38 -0.88 -35.63
C PHE A 8 48.51 0.34 -35.91
N ALA A 9 47.41 0.13 -36.64
CA ALA A 9 46.33 1.09 -36.76
C ALA A 9 45.41 1.01 -35.56
N ALA A 10 45.37 2.05 -34.75
CA ALA A 10 44.37 2.15 -33.66
C ALA A 10 43.01 2.53 -34.25
N VAL A 11 42.07 1.61 -34.19
CA VAL A 11 40.66 1.89 -34.51
C VAL A 11 40.01 2.54 -33.28
N VAL A 12 39.76 3.84 -33.36
CA VAL A 12 39.01 4.59 -32.35
C VAL A 12 37.53 4.32 -32.60
N PHE A 13 36.92 3.49 -31.73
CA PHE A 13 35.46 3.40 -31.65
C PHE A 13 34.90 4.66 -31.00
N VAL A 14 34.37 5.58 -31.80
CA VAL A 14 33.55 6.68 -31.34
C VAL A 14 32.17 6.09 -31.03
N SER A 15 31.92 5.77 -29.74
CA SER A 15 30.61 5.43 -29.23
C SER A 15 29.75 6.69 -29.22
N SER A 16 28.92 6.88 -30.24
CA SER A 16 27.86 7.89 -30.25
C SER A 16 26.73 7.43 -29.32
N ALA A 17 26.83 7.73 -28.02
CA ALA A 17 25.72 7.68 -27.11
C ALA A 17 24.71 8.76 -27.53
N LEU A 18 23.70 8.37 -28.29
CA LEU A 18 22.52 9.20 -28.49
C LEU A 18 21.86 9.40 -27.13
N PRO A 19 21.59 10.63 -26.68
CA PRO A 19 20.81 10.84 -25.50
C PRO A 19 19.40 10.29 -25.78
N TYR A 20 19.01 9.26 -25.07
CA TYR A 20 17.63 8.79 -25.02
C TYR A 20 16.82 9.90 -24.28
N ALA A 21 16.45 10.93 -25.05
CA ALA A 21 15.50 11.92 -24.63
C ALA A 21 14.18 11.15 -24.48
N GLN A 22 13.82 10.76 -23.26
CA GLN A 22 12.47 10.34 -22.93
C GLN A 22 11.56 11.53 -23.23
N THR A 23 11.01 11.57 -24.43
CA THR A 23 9.95 12.49 -24.81
C THR A 23 8.77 12.12 -23.90
N ARG A 24 8.51 12.95 -22.87
CA ARG A 24 7.27 12.86 -22.08
C ARG A 24 6.13 12.94 -23.10
N PRO A 25 5.18 11.97 -23.09
CA PRO A 25 4.05 12.05 -23.99
C PRO A 25 3.34 13.40 -23.79
N ASP A 26 3.03 14.06 -24.89
CA ASP A 26 2.32 15.35 -24.86
C ASP A 26 0.85 15.06 -24.57
N PHE A 27 0.49 15.07 -23.28
CA PHE A 27 -0.87 14.77 -22.83
C PHE A 27 -1.84 15.83 -23.36
N PRO A 28 -3.00 15.44 -23.90
CA PRO A 28 -4.09 16.35 -24.17
C PRO A 28 -4.41 17.23 -22.95
N ASP A 29 -4.95 18.42 -23.16
CA ASP A 29 -5.16 19.39 -22.07
C ASP A 29 -6.00 18.84 -20.90
N GLN A 30 -6.98 17.96 -21.20
CA GLN A 30 -7.79 17.30 -20.17
C GLN A 30 -6.95 16.35 -19.28
N GLU A 31 -6.02 15.58 -19.87
CA GLU A 31 -5.11 14.70 -19.13
C GLU A 31 -4.13 15.50 -18.28
N LYS A 32 -3.63 16.65 -18.80
CA LYS A 32 -2.78 17.57 -18.04
C LYS A 32 -3.52 18.14 -16.82
N ALA A 33 -4.80 18.51 -16.96
CA ALA A 33 -5.63 19.01 -15.88
C ALA A 33 -5.81 17.95 -14.77
N ILE A 34 -6.20 16.73 -15.14
CA ILE A 34 -6.36 15.60 -14.20
C ILE A 34 -5.03 15.29 -13.50
N SER A 35 -3.92 15.27 -14.24
CA SER A 35 -2.58 15.04 -13.68
C SER A 35 -2.20 16.09 -12.63
N ALA A 36 -2.57 17.36 -12.86
CA ALA A 36 -2.34 18.46 -11.92
C ALA A 36 -3.22 18.32 -10.66
N GLU A 37 -4.48 17.90 -10.79
CA GLU A 37 -5.38 17.62 -9.66
C GLU A 37 -4.83 16.46 -8.82
N LEU A 38 -4.41 15.36 -9.44
CA LEU A 38 -3.77 14.22 -8.76
C LEU A 38 -2.51 14.63 -7.97
N GLY A 39 -1.75 15.59 -8.49
CA GLY A 39 -0.56 16.10 -7.80
C GLY A 39 -0.85 16.82 -6.48
N LYS A 40 -2.06 17.32 -6.29
CA LYS A 40 -2.49 18.10 -5.11
C LYS A 40 -3.30 17.28 -4.10
N ILE A 41 -3.76 16.10 -4.48
CA ILE A 41 -4.77 15.35 -3.72
C ILE A 41 -4.33 15.01 -2.28
N ARG A 42 -3.03 14.71 -2.08
CA ARG A 42 -2.48 14.37 -0.75
C ARG A 42 -2.48 15.54 0.23
N SER A 43 -2.58 16.78 -0.25
CA SER A 43 -2.61 17.99 0.59
C SER A 43 -4.02 18.36 1.05
N LEU A 44 -5.06 17.71 0.55
CA LEU A 44 -6.44 18.01 0.88
C LEU A 44 -6.84 17.47 2.27
N PRO A 45 -7.71 18.18 3.00
CA PRO A 45 -8.42 17.63 4.15
C PRO A 45 -9.28 16.43 3.75
N ASP A 46 -9.54 15.49 4.67
CA ASP A 46 -10.22 14.22 4.34
C ASP A 46 -11.58 14.41 3.65
N ALA A 47 -12.40 15.34 4.10
CA ALA A 47 -13.72 15.60 3.49
C ALA A 47 -13.63 16.17 2.06
N GLU A 48 -12.60 16.93 1.74
CA GLU A 48 -12.33 17.45 0.41
C GLU A 48 -11.66 16.39 -0.45
N TRP A 49 -10.77 15.59 0.14
CA TRP A 49 -10.07 14.49 -0.50
C TRP A 49 -11.07 13.48 -1.10
N THR A 50 -12.04 13.01 -0.33
CA THR A 50 -13.09 12.07 -0.79
C THR A 50 -13.83 12.61 -2.01
N LYS A 51 -14.22 13.89 -2.01
CA LYS A 51 -14.91 14.53 -3.13
C LYS A 51 -14.03 14.65 -4.37
N ALA A 52 -12.77 15.07 -4.19
CA ALA A 52 -11.80 15.23 -5.27
C ALA A 52 -11.49 13.88 -5.94
N VAL A 53 -11.28 12.82 -5.15
CA VAL A 53 -11.06 11.46 -5.64
C VAL A 53 -12.24 10.97 -6.46
N ALA A 54 -13.47 11.15 -5.99
CA ALA A 54 -14.68 10.75 -6.73
C ALA A 54 -14.84 11.54 -8.04
N GLN A 55 -14.47 12.82 -8.06
CA GLN A 55 -14.48 13.62 -9.29
C GLN A 55 -13.43 13.13 -10.28
N ILE A 56 -12.18 12.93 -9.84
CA ILE A 56 -11.08 12.43 -10.68
C ILE A 56 -11.41 11.05 -11.25
N ALA A 57 -12.00 10.16 -10.43
CA ALA A 57 -12.42 8.83 -10.90
C ALA A 57 -13.34 8.91 -12.12
N ARG A 58 -14.38 9.75 -12.05
CA ARG A 58 -15.30 9.98 -13.17
C ARG A 58 -14.64 10.61 -14.39
N GLN A 59 -13.72 11.57 -14.16
CA GLN A 59 -12.98 12.20 -15.26
C GLN A 59 -12.07 11.18 -15.98
N VAL A 60 -11.31 10.37 -15.24
CA VAL A 60 -10.45 9.33 -15.81
C VAL A 60 -11.25 8.25 -16.54
N GLN A 61 -12.40 7.85 -16.00
CA GLN A 61 -13.29 6.88 -16.65
C GLN A 61 -13.72 7.35 -18.04
N GLN A 62 -14.02 8.65 -18.20
CA GLN A 62 -14.50 9.26 -19.44
C GLN A 62 -13.40 9.52 -20.49
N LEU A 63 -12.13 9.41 -20.11
CA LEU A 63 -11.03 9.59 -21.08
C LEU A 63 -11.06 8.49 -22.16
N PRO A 64 -10.70 8.83 -23.39
CA PRO A 64 -10.51 7.83 -24.46
C PRO A 64 -9.40 6.86 -24.06
N GLN A 65 -9.50 5.63 -24.57
CA GLN A 65 -8.41 4.66 -24.41
C GLN A 65 -7.11 5.17 -25.01
N GLY A 66 -6.01 4.88 -24.37
CA GLY A 66 -4.69 5.28 -24.84
C GLY A 66 -3.65 5.42 -23.72
N PRO A 67 -2.40 5.76 -24.09
CA PRO A 67 -1.28 5.84 -23.13
C PRO A 67 -1.51 6.84 -22.00
N GLY A 68 -2.21 7.95 -22.27
CA GLY A 68 -2.53 8.97 -21.26
C GLY A 68 -3.45 8.44 -20.17
N LYS A 69 -4.57 7.80 -20.55
CA LYS A 69 -5.48 7.15 -19.62
C LYS A 69 -4.77 6.07 -18.81
N HIS A 70 -3.94 5.23 -19.48
CA HIS A 70 -3.15 4.20 -18.82
C HIS A 70 -2.25 4.78 -17.73
N SER A 71 -1.47 5.80 -18.07
CA SER A 71 -0.57 6.48 -17.12
C SER A 71 -1.32 7.10 -15.93
N LEU A 72 -2.45 7.76 -16.20
CA LEU A 72 -3.25 8.39 -15.16
C LEU A 72 -3.90 7.36 -14.23
N ILE A 73 -4.48 6.29 -14.76
CA ILE A 73 -5.14 5.27 -13.96
C ILE A 73 -4.13 4.48 -13.11
N GLY A 74 -2.92 4.24 -13.63
CA GLY A 74 -1.85 3.60 -12.86
C GLY A 74 -1.40 4.42 -11.66
N ARG A 75 -1.27 5.75 -11.82
CA ARG A 75 -0.96 6.65 -10.70
C ARG A 75 -2.13 6.78 -9.73
N PHE A 76 -3.34 6.90 -10.26
CA PHE A 76 -4.55 7.09 -9.46
C PHE A 76 -4.89 5.87 -8.63
N GLY A 77 -4.72 4.66 -9.16
CA GLY A 77 -4.97 3.42 -8.45
C GLY A 77 -4.13 3.22 -7.20
N ASN A 78 -2.93 3.81 -7.16
CA ASN A 78 -2.08 3.81 -5.96
C ASN A 78 -2.44 4.92 -4.95
N LEU A 79 -3.27 5.89 -5.34
CA LEU A 79 -3.67 7.01 -4.50
C LEU A 79 -5.08 6.82 -3.90
N VAL A 80 -5.94 6.10 -4.62
CA VAL A 80 -7.36 5.98 -4.27
C VAL A 80 -7.62 5.26 -2.94
N THR A 81 -6.63 4.52 -2.43
CA THR A 81 -6.67 3.79 -1.15
C THR A 81 -6.05 4.56 0.01
N GLU A 82 -5.47 5.75 -0.22
CA GLU A 82 -4.84 6.56 0.84
C GLU A 82 -5.85 7.27 1.77
N GLY A 83 -7.14 6.97 1.66
CA GLY A 83 -8.23 7.50 2.47
C GLY A 83 -9.55 6.80 2.15
N ASP A 84 -10.65 7.32 2.67
CA ASP A 84 -11.98 6.78 2.40
C ASP A 84 -12.58 7.36 1.11
N ALA A 85 -12.33 6.69 0.00
CA ALA A 85 -12.87 7.06 -1.32
C ALA A 85 -14.34 6.67 -1.50
N GLY A 86 -14.86 5.77 -0.64
CA GLY A 86 -16.16 5.13 -0.80
C GLY A 86 -16.16 4.03 -1.86
N HIS A 87 -16.96 3.00 -1.62
CA HIS A 87 -16.99 1.81 -2.48
C HIS A 87 -17.33 2.11 -3.95
N GLU A 88 -18.28 3.03 -4.20
CA GLU A 88 -18.66 3.43 -5.58
C GLU A 88 -17.46 3.99 -6.36
N THR A 89 -16.67 4.86 -5.72
CA THR A 89 -15.47 5.45 -6.35
C THR A 89 -14.41 4.38 -6.65
N LEU A 90 -14.16 3.48 -5.71
CA LEU A 90 -13.24 2.35 -5.88
C LEU A 90 -13.68 1.44 -7.03
N GLN A 91 -15.00 1.18 -7.15
CA GLN A 91 -15.56 0.39 -8.23
C GLN A 91 -15.38 1.06 -9.61
N ILE A 92 -15.56 2.39 -9.72
CA ILE A 92 -15.28 3.15 -10.94
C ILE A 92 -13.81 3.02 -11.34
N VAL A 93 -12.90 3.17 -10.39
CA VAL A 93 -11.45 3.06 -10.64
C VAL A 93 -11.06 1.65 -11.08
N ALA A 94 -11.60 0.63 -10.41
CA ALA A 94 -11.34 -0.77 -10.76
C ALA A 94 -11.85 -1.11 -12.18
N ALA A 95 -13.03 -0.63 -12.55
CA ALA A 95 -13.57 -0.79 -13.90
C ALA A 95 -12.68 -0.11 -14.95
N ALA A 96 -12.25 1.13 -14.70
CA ALA A 96 -11.36 1.85 -15.61
C ALA A 96 -9.98 1.17 -15.75
N MET A 97 -9.45 0.55 -14.68
CA MET A 97 -8.24 -0.28 -14.74
C MET A 97 -8.46 -1.52 -15.61
N ALA A 98 -9.56 -2.24 -15.39
CA ALA A 98 -9.88 -3.44 -16.14
C ALA A 98 -10.00 -3.14 -17.65
N ASP A 99 -10.65 -2.04 -18.02
CA ASP A 99 -10.80 -1.60 -19.42
C ASP A 99 -9.44 -1.35 -20.08
N VAL A 100 -8.53 -0.66 -19.39
CA VAL A 100 -7.18 -0.38 -19.91
C VAL A 100 -6.37 -1.67 -20.06
N LEU A 101 -6.47 -2.57 -19.08
CA LEU A 101 -5.74 -3.84 -19.05
C LEU A 101 -6.20 -4.86 -20.10
N GLN A 102 -7.45 -4.75 -20.57
CA GLN A 102 -7.93 -5.58 -21.69
C GLN A 102 -7.20 -5.24 -23.00
N GLU A 103 -6.85 -3.97 -23.21
CA GLU A 103 -6.17 -3.51 -24.43
C GLU A 103 -4.64 -3.55 -24.29
N SER A 104 -4.13 -3.25 -23.10
CA SER A 104 -2.68 -3.14 -22.84
C SER A 104 -2.33 -3.78 -21.49
N PRO A 105 -1.92 -5.06 -21.48
CA PRO A 105 -1.50 -5.74 -20.27
C PRO A 105 -0.32 -5.03 -19.60
N ASP A 106 -0.42 -4.84 -18.28
CA ASP A 106 0.59 -4.22 -17.44
C ASP A 106 0.63 -4.94 -16.08
N PRO A 107 1.70 -5.71 -15.78
CA PRO A 107 1.79 -6.49 -14.55
C PRO A 107 1.70 -5.66 -13.28
N GLN A 108 2.16 -4.39 -13.30
CA GLN A 108 2.09 -3.51 -12.15
C GLN A 108 0.63 -3.06 -11.90
N LEU A 109 -0.08 -2.68 -12.97
CA LEU A 109 -1.47 -2.28 -12.89
C LEU A 109 -2.39 -3.47 -12.57
N GLU A 110 -2.12 -4.67 -13.12
CA GLU A 110 -2.81 -5.92 -12.75
C GLU A 110 -2.66 -6.24 -11.27
N GLY A 111 -1.45 -6.08 -10.72
CA GLY A 111 -1.19 -6.22 -9.28
C GLY A 111 -1.96 -5.20 -8.44
N THR A 112 -2.07 -3.96 -8.89
CA THR A 112 -2.85 -2.92 -8.20
C THR A 112 -4.35 -3.24 -8.23
N LEU A 113 -4.87 -3.65 -9.38
CA LEU A 113 -6.28 -4.07 -9.52
C LEU A 113 -6.60 -5.29 -8.65
N ALA A 114 -5.70 -6.28 -8.59
CA ALA A 114 -5.86 -7.45 -7.72
C ALA A 114 -5.93 -7.05 -6.23
N ARG A 115 -5.12 -6.08 -5.79
CA ARG A 115 -5.20 -5.55 -4.42
C ARG A 115 -6.51 -4.83 -4.14
N LEU A 116 -7.01 -4.00 -5.08
CA LEU A 116 -8.33 -3.37 -4.95
C LEU A 116 -9.43 -4.42 -4.82
N ALA A 117 -9.45 -5.43 -5.68
CA ALA A 117 -10.43 -6.51 -5.59
C ALA A 117 -10.37 -7.23 -4.24
N ARG A 118 -9.16 -7.53 -3.75
CA ARG A 118 -8.94 -8.30 -2.51
C ARG A 118 -9.28 -7.50 -1.26
N TYR A 119 -8.76 -6.27 -1.13
CA TYR A 119 -8.78 -5.53 0.14
C TYR A 119 -9.90 -4.50 0.22
N GLU A 120 -10.41 -4.04 -0.94
CA GLU A 120 -11.53 -3.08 -1.03
C GLU A 120 -12.84 -3.74 -1.48
N HIS A 121 -12.79 -5.05 -1.77
CA HIS A 121 -13.95 -5.87 -2.15
C HIS A 121 -14.72 -5.33 -3.36
N VAL A 122 -14.01 -4.77 -4.35
CA VAL A 122 -14.60 -4.33 -5.61
C VAL A 122 -14.74 -5.49 -6.59
N ASP A 123 -15.79 -5.43 -7.42
CA ASP A 123 -16.01 -6.42 -8.47
C ASP A 123 -15.12 -6.14 -9.67
N VAL A 124 -14.45 -7.17 -10.19
CA VAL A 124 -13.55 -7.07 -11.33
C VAL A 124 -13.87 -8.12 -12.36
N SER A 125 -14.15 -7.68 -13.60
CA SER A 125 -14.39 -8.53 -14.76
C SER A 125 -13.17 -8.53 -15.69
N LEU A 126 -12.01 -9.01 -15.20
CA LEU A 126 -10.77 -9.14 -15.97
C LEU A 126 -10.26 -10.58 -15.88
N HIS A 127 -9.90 -11.16 -17.05
CA HIS A 127 -9.48 -12.57 -17.13
C HIS A 127 -8.09 -12.75 -17.78
N THR A 128 -7.23 -11.75 -17.72
CA THR A 128 -5.85 -11.85 -18.22
C THR A 128 -5.02 -12.86 -17.42
N PRO A 129 -4.00 -13.50 -18.00
CA PRO A 129 -3.08 -14.37 -17.26
C PRO A 129 -2.40 -13.65 -16.10
N GLY A 130 -1.93 -12.41 -16.31
CA GLY A 130 -1.22 -11.62 -15.29
C GLY A 130 -2.13 -11.25 -14.11
N TYR A 131 -3.40 -10.89 -14.34
CA TYR A 131 -4.34 -10.62 -13.26
C TYR A 131 -4.60 -11.88 -12.40
N ARG A 132 -4.75 -13.06 -13.05
CA ARG A 132 -4.89 -14.34 -12.31
C ARG A 132 -3.64 -14.67 -11.49
N GLU A 133 -2.45 -14.41 -12.04
CA GLU A 133 -1.18 -14.59 -11.32
C GLU A 133 -1.09 -13.65 -10.12
N ALA A 134 -1.48 -12.37 -10.27
CA ALA A 134 -1.52 -11.40 -9.19
C ALA A 134 -2.46 -11.86 -8.06
N LEU A 135 -3.67 -12.34 -8.38
CA LEU A 135 -4.59 -12.90 -7.37
C LEU A 135 -4.00 -14.12 -6.67
N ALA A 136 -3.39 -15.05 -7.42
CA ALA A 136 -2.76 -16.24 -6.85
C ALA A 136 -1.60 -15.90 -5.90
N LYS A 137 -0.83 -14.83 -6.21
CA LYS A 137 0.21 -14.29 -5.32
C LYS A 137 -0.41 -13.78 -4.01
N LEU A 138 -1.51 -13.02 -4.07
CA LEU A 138 -2.21 -12.54 -2.88
C LEU A 138 -2.74 -13.70 -2.03
N ASP A 139 -3.33 -14.73 -2.65
CA ASP A 139 -3.78 -15.94 -1.94
C ASP A 139 -2.62 -16.67 -1.23
N ALA A 140 -1.45 -16.71 -1.85
CA ALA A 140 -0.26 -17.29 -1.24
C ALA A 140 0.23 -16.46 -0.04
N ASN A 141 0.23 -15.13 -0.17
CA ASN A 141 0.59 -14.22 0.91
C ASN A 141 -0.37 -14.37 2.10
N ASP A 142 -1.68 -14.43 1.86
CA ASP A 142 -2.70 -14.58 2.92
C ASP A 142 -2.53 -15.91 3.66
N ARG A 143 -2.24 -17.01 2.95
CA ARG A 143 -1.91 -18.30 3.58
C ARG A 143 -0.64 -18.22 4.44
N GLN A 144 0.41 -17.53 3.97
CA GLN A 144 1.63 -17.32 4.74
C GLN A 144 1.33 -16.51 6.01
N ARG A 145 0.63 -15.40 5.91
CA ARG A 145 0.23 -14.52 7.02
C ARG A 145 -0.59 -15.28 8.07
N GLN A 146 -1.56 -16.09 7.60
CA GLN A 146 -2.40 -16.91 8.49
C GLN A 146 -1.61 -17.93 9.31
N GLN A 147 -0.49 -18.44 8.79
CA GLN A 147 0.37 -19.43 9.44
C GLN A 147 1.50 -18.78 10.25
N THR A 148 1.69 -17.47 10.11
CA THR A 148 2.79 -16.75 10.73
C THR A 148 2.58 -16.60 12.24
N ASP A 149 3.65 -16.87 12.98
CA ASP A 149 3.83 -16.44 14.37
C ASP A 149 5.14 -15.68 14.50
N PHE A 150 5.20 -14.81 15.47
CA PHE A 150 6.41 -14.07 15.79
C PHE A 150 6.48 -13.77 17.29
N THR A 151 7.67 -13.40 17.74
CA THR A 151 7.88 -12.82 19.05
C THR A 151 8.75 -11.58 18.90
N LEU A 152 8.25 -10.44 19.38
CA LEU A 152 8.95 -9.17 19.42
C LEU A 152 8.80 -8.51 20.79
N SER A 153 9.77 -7.68 21.17
CA SER A 153 9.68 -6.84 22.37
C SER A 153 9.04 -5.49 22.03
N ASP A 154 8.22 -4.98 22.95
CA ASP A 154 7.79 -3.59 22.88
C ASP A 154 8.86 -2.64 23.46
N LEU A 155 8.57 -1.32 23.42
CA LEU A 155 9.47 -0.28 23.93
C LEU A 155 9.75 -0.36 25.45
N SER A 156 8.99 -1.17 26.20
CA SER A 156 9.21 -1.43 27.62
C SER A 156 10.01 -2.73 27.87
N GLY A 157 10.30 -3.50 26.84
CA GLY A 157 10.95 -4.81 26.92
C GLY A 157 10.00 -5.99 27.11
N ARG A 158 8.67 -5.75 27.17
CA ARG A 158 7.69 -6.83 27.26
C ARG A 158 7.63 -7.59 25.95
N GLN A 159 7.64 -8.92 26.03
CA GLN A 159 7.52 -9.83 24.90
C GLN A 159 6.06 -9.98 24.44
N TRP A 160 5.84 -9.91 23.13
CA TRP A 160 4.56 -10.14 22.47
C TRP A 160 4.71 -11.25 21.43
N SER A 161 3.83 -12.23 21.46
CA SER A 161 3.73 -13.31 20.47
C SER A 161 2.28 -13.43 20.00
N LEU A 162 2.07 -13.56 18.70
CA LEU A 162 0.72 -13.67 18.14
C LEU A 162 -0.03 -14.90 18.68
N LYS A 163 0.66 -16.02 18.86
CA LYS A 163 0.11 -17.25 19.44
C LYS A 163 -0.46 -17.05 20.85
N THR A 164 0.19 -16.23 21.66
CA THR A 164 -0.23 -16.01 23.06
C THR A 164 -1.45 -15.09 23.18
N LEU A 165 -1.86 -14.48 22.06
CA LEU A 165 -3.00 -13.55 22.00
C LEU A 165 -4.31 -14.22 21.56
N ARG A 166 -4.37 -15.55 21.51
CA ARG A 166 -5.63 -16.28 21.31
C ARG A 166 -6.67 -15.85 22.34
N GLY A 167 -7.94 -15.69 21.93
CA GLY A 167 -9.01 -15.11 22.76
C GLY A 167 -9.10 -13.58 22.70
N LYS A 168 -8.12 -12.92 22.04
CA LYS A 168 -8.14 -11.48 21.79
C LYS A 168 -8.35 -11.18 20.30
N VAL A 169 -8.92 -10.01 20.00
CA VAL A 169 -8.84 -9.45 18.66
C VAL A 169 -7.52 -8.71 18.55
N VAL A 170 -6.73 -9.00 17.52
CA VAL A 170 -5.40 -8.41 17.34
C VAL A 170 -5.38 -7.61 16.06
N LEU A 171 -5.09 -6.32 16.15
CA LEU A 171 -4.76 -5.47 15.01
C LEU A 171 -3.24 -5.28 14.98
N ILE A 172 -2.59 -5.76 13.91
CA ILE A 172 -1.18 -5.50 13.63
C ILE A 172 -1.12 -4.37 12.62
N ASN A 173 -0.33 -3.33 12.92
CA ASN A 173 -0.13 -2.19 12.01
C ASN A 173 1.37 -1.99 11.80
N PHE A 174 1.81 -2.02 10.54
CA PHE A 174 3.19 -1.74 10.14
C PHE A 174 3.33 -0.27 9.76
N TRP A 175 4.31 0.41 10.35
CA TRP A 175 4.46 1.86 10.26
C TRP A 175 5.90 2.33 10.45
N ALA A 176 6.18 3.63 10.19
CA ALA A 176 7.44 4.27 10.53
C ALA A 176 7.26 5.74 10.91
N THR A 177 8.21 6.31 11.65
CA THR A 177 8.16 7.72 12.10
C THR A 177 8.20 8.71 10.94
N TRP A 178 8.88 8.38 9.87
CA TRP A 178 9.01 9.18 8.64
C TRP A 178 7.83 9.04 7.67
N CYS A 179 6.87 8.13 7.92
CA CYS A 179 5.74 7.84 7.03
C CYS A 179 4.55 8.78 7.31
N PRO A 180 4.24 9.77 6.45
CA PRO A 180 3.17 10.73 6.70
C PRO A 180 1.78 10.09 6.81
N PRO A 181 1.35 9.15 5.92
CA PRO A 181 0.05 8.50 6.05
C PRO A 181 -0.06 7.64 7.32
N CYS A 182 1.03 6.97 7.74
CA CYS A 182 1.05 6.24 9.01
C CYS A 182 0.79 7.18 10.20
N ARG A 183 1.47 8.32 10.23
CA ARG A 183 1.30 9.33 11.29
C ARG A 183 -0.12 9.90 11.34
N LYS A 184 -0.81 9.93 10.20
CA LYS A 184 -2.17 10.44 10.09
C LYS A 184 -3.21 9.47 10.67
N GLU A 185 -2.98 8.15 10.63
CA GLU A 185 -3.90 7.14 11.18
C GLU A 185 -3.64 6.80 12.66
N MET A 186 -2.43 7.11 13.19
CA MET A 186 -2.08 6.75 14.57
C MET A 186 -3.01 7.32 15.65
N PRO A 187 -3.54 8.55 15.56
CA PRO A 187 -4.55 9.04 16.50
C PRO A 187 -5.84 8.21 16.50
N ASP A 188 -6.28 7.77 15.31
CA ASP A 188 -7.48 6.92 15.17
C ASP A 188 -7.23 5.55 15.83
N LEU A 189 -6.04 4.97 15.63
CA LEU A 189 -5.63 3.73 16.32
C LEU A 189 -5.60 3.90 17.84
N GLN A 190 -5.16 5.05 18.35
CA GLN A 190 -5.17 5.34 19.79
C GLN A 190 -6.60 5.40 20.34
N ALA A 191 -7.49 6.11 19.67
CA ALA A 191 -8.89 6.21 20.06
C ALA A 191 -9.57 4.82 20.08
N LEU A 192 -9.34 4.01 19.06
CA LEU A 192 -9.85 2.64 18.98
C LEU A 192 -9.26 1.74 20.07
N TYR A 193 -7.96 1.86 20.36
CA TYR A 193 -7.32 1.11 21.44
C TYR A 193 -7.93 1.44 22.79
N GLU A 194 -8.10 2.70 23.13
CA GLU A 194 -8.71 3.14 24.39
C GLU A 194 -10.14 2.60 24.55
N ARG A 195 -10.93 2.71 23.47
CA ARG A 195 -12.33 2.28 23.45
C ARG A 195 -12.50 0.77 23.57
N PHE A 196 -11.67 -0.03 22.88
CA PHE A 196 -11.90 -1.46 22.73
C PHE A 196 -10.91 -2.35 23.47
N ARG A 197 -9.84 -1.80 24.08
CA ARG A 197 -8.94 -2.57 24.96
C ARG A 197 -9.71 -3.31 26.08
N PRO A 198 -10.70 -2.69 26.77
CA PRO A 198 -11.49 -3.41 27.77
C PRO A 198 -12.31 -4.57 27.19
N LYS A 199 -12.65 -4.51 25.90
CA LYS A 199 -13.37 -5.56 25.17
C LYS A 199 -12.43 -6.61 24.54
N GLY A 200 -11.13 -6.53 24.79
CA GLY A 200 -10.13 -7.50 24.37
C GLY A 200 -9.44 -7.19 23.05
N LEU A 201 -9.46 -5.95 22.57
CA LEU A 201 -8.62 -5.51 21.46
C LEU A 201 -7.17 -5.34 21.93
N VAL A 202 -6.24 -5.86 21.12
CA VAL A 202 -4.80 -5.60 21.22
C VAL A 202 -4.35 -4.96 19.91
N ILE A 203 -3.64 -3.84 19.97
CA ILE A 203 -2.98 -3.23 18.81
C ILE A 203 -1.48 -3.45 18.96
N LEU A 204 -0.84 -4.02 17.94
CA LEU A 204 0.60 -4.20 17.85
C LEU A 204 1.12 -3.33 16.70
N ALA A 205 1.65 -2.15 17.01
CA ALA A 205 2.24 -1.27 16.01
C ALA A 205 3.73 -1.62 15.83
N ILE A 206 4.10 -2.12 14.64
CA ILE A 206 5.44 -2.66 14.37
C ILE A 206 6.20 -1.72 13.44
N SER A 207 7.36 -1.22 13.89
CA SER A 207 8.28 -0.40 13.08
C SER A 207 9.58 -1.16 12.81
N ASP A 208 10.14 -0.97 11.62
CA ASP A 208 11.47 -1.49 11.26
C ASP A 208 12.62 -0.55 11.67
N GLU A 209 12.30 0.56 12.34
CA GLU A 209 13.28 1.50 12.86
C GLU A 209 13.84 1.04 14.20
N GLU A 210 15.01 1.60 14.57
CA GLU A 210 15.64 1.35 15.85
C GLU A 210 14.84 1.97 17.02
N ILE A 211 14.92 1.36 18.19
CA ILE A 211 14.22 1.83 19.40
C ILE A 211 14.56 3.29 19.75
N ALA A 212 15.80 3.71 19.47
CA ALA A 212 16.27 5.07 19.72
C ALA A 212 15.52 6.13 18.88
N THR A 213 15.02 5.75 17.72
CA THR A 213 14.17 6.60 16.84
C THR A 213 12.70 6.56 17.23
N VAL A 214 12.18 5.36 17.50
CA VAL A 214 10.76 5.15 17.76
C VAL A 214 10.33 5.65 19.14
N GLN A 215 11.11 5.41 20.18
CA GLN A 215 10.73 5.70 21.56
C GLN A 215 10.48 7.19 21.85
N PRO A 216 11.32 8.15 21.41
CA PRO A 216 11.05 9.58 21.59
C PRO A 216 9.76 10.01 20.87
N PHE A 217 9.55 9.52 19.65
CA PHE A 217 8.36 9.82 18.84
C PHE A 217 7.08 9.40 19.54
N ILE A 218 7.02 8.16 20.07
CA ILE A 218 5.84 7.64 20.78
C ILE A 218 5.60 8.39 22.09
N ARG A 219 6.66 8.71 22.83
CA ARG A 219 6.55 9.47 24.10
C ARG A 219 5.98 10.85 23.88
N GLU A 220 6.44 11.58 22.87
CA GLU A 220 5.97 12.93 22.54
C GLU A 220 4.47 12.92 22.24
N ARG A 221 3.98 11.90 21.51
CA ARG A 221 2.57 11.77 21.08
C ARG A 221 1.68 11.07 22.08
N LYS A 222 2.24 10.51 23.16
CA LYS A 222 1.52 9.85 24.26
C LYS A 222 0.67 8.66 23.81
N TYR A 223 1.09 7.94 22.76
CA TYR A 223 0.42 6.71 22.36
C TYR A 223 0.66 5.61 23.41
N THR A 224 -0.41 4.83 23.72
CA THR A 224 -0.41 3.86 24.82
C THR A 224 -0.60 2.41 24.38
N TYR A 225 -0.91 2.19 23.10
CA TYR A 225 -0.92 0.82 22.54
C TYR A 225 0.52 0.28 22.40
N PRO A 226 0.70 -1.05 22.47
CA PRO A 226 2.02 -1.68 22.28
C PRO A 226 2.68 -1.30 20.97
N VAL A 227 3.90 -0.77 21.06
CA VAL A 227 4.75 -0.44 19.91
C VAL A 227 5.98 -1.34 19.96
N LEU A 228 6.16 -2.12 18.90
CA LEU A 228 7.21 -3.13 18.76
C LEU A 228 8.23 -2.68 17.71
N VAL A 229 9.48 -3.12 17.87
CA VAL A 229 10.55 -2.82 16.92
C VAL A 229 11.07 -4.08 16.25
N ASP A 230 11.24 -4.00 14.91
CA ASP A 230 11.70 -5.07 14.03
C ASP A 230 12.81 -4.57 13.08
N PRO A 231 13.94 -4.03 13.60
CA PRO A 231 14.97 -3.35 12.79
C PRO A 231 15.58 -4.25 11.72
N GLY A 232 15.57 -5.56 11.94
CA GLY A 232 16.00 -6.54 10.94
C GLY A 232 14.90 -6.91 9.91
N ARG A 233 13.72 -6.29 9.95
CA ARG A 233 12.56 -6.59 9.07
C ARG A 233 12.15 -8.06 9.01
N LYS A 234 12.41 -8.83 10.06
CA LYS A 234 12.07 -10.26 10.09
C LYS A 234 10.55 -10.47 10.03
N VAL A 235 9.81 -9.75 10.87
CA VAL A 235 8.35 -9.83 10.93
C VAL A 235 7.72 -9.16 9.71
N HIS A 236 8.28 -8.05 9.22
CA HIS A 236 7.88 -7.45 7.94
C HIS A 236 7.95 -8.46 6.79
N ARG A 237 9.03 -9.24 6.69
CA ARG A 237 9.14 -10.29 5.66
C ARG A 237 8.15 -11.43 5.85
N LEU A 238 7.91 -11.85 7.09
CA LEU A 238 6.91 -12.90 7.39
C LEU A 238 5.50 -12.48 6.97
N PHE A 239 5.16 -11.22 7.13
CA PHE A 239 3.88 -10.64 6.73
C PHE A 239 3.85 -10.14 5.28
N VAL A 240 4.95 -10.29 4.54
CA VAL A 240 5.07 -9.79 3.14
C VAL A 240 4.66 -8.32 3.05
N VAL A 241 5.26 -7.48 3.90
CA VAL A 241 4.98 -6.04 3.92
C VAL A 241 5.77 -5.37 2.80
N GLU A 242 5.09 -5.02 1.72
CA GLU A 242 5.66 -4.35 0.53
C GLU A 242 5.61 -2.81 0.66
N GLY A 243 4.73 -2.27 1.49
CA GLY A 243 4.55 -0.83 1.75
C GLY A 243 3.97 -0.56 3.12
N ILE A 244 4.02 0.69 3.56
CA ILE A 244 3.44 1.14 4.83
C ILE A 244 2.60 2.41 4.62
N PRO A 245 1.51 2.60 5.40
CA PRO A 245 1.01 1.67 6.45
C PRO A 245 0.40 0.41 5.86
N MET A 246 0.45 -0.68 6.62
CA MET A 246 -0.23 -1.93 6.29
C MET A 246 -0.79 -2.54 7.56
N SER A 247 -2.07 -2.96 7.54
CA SER A 247 -2.78 -3.46 8.72
C SER A 247 -3.37 -4.83 8.49
N PHE A 248 -3.37 -5.65 9.55
CA PHE A 248 -3.92 -7.00 9.59
C PHE A 248 -4.76 -7.17 10.84
N VAL A 249 -5.96 -7.73 10.72
CA VAL A 249 -6.84 -8.00 11.86
C VAL A 249 -7.08 -9.50 11.99
N PHE A 250 -6.74 -10.01 13.17
CA PHE A 250 -6.99 -11.40 13.58
C PHE A 250 -8.12 -11.44 14.59
N ASN A 251 -9.06 -12.36 14.40
CA ASN A 251 -10.15 -12.60 15.34
C ASN A 251 -9.69 -13.39 16.57
N ARG A 252 -10.61 -13.67 17.52
CA ARG A 252 -10.29 -14.36 18.77
C ARG A 252 -9.77 -15.79 18.57
N GLU A 253 -10.17 -16.44 17.49
CA GLU A 253 -9.68 -17.77 17.08
C GLU A 253 -8.31 -17.69 16.40
N GLY A 254 -7.76 -16.46 16.19
CA GLY A 254 -6.51 -16.19 15.50
C GLY A 254 -6.59 -16.44 14.02
N ARG A 255 -7.76 -16.30 13.41
CA ARG A 255 -7.92 -16.26 11.95
C ARG A 255 -7.73 -14.83 11.47
N LEU A 256 -6.95 -14.67 10.42
CA LEU A 256 -6.84 -13.42 9.68
C LEU A 256 -8.19 -13.15 8.99
N VAL A 257 -8.84 -12.05 9.32
CA VAL A 257 -10.21 -11.73 8.85
C VAL A 257 -10.30 -10.43 8.08
N ALA A 258 -9.33 -9.53 8.24
CA ALA A 258 -9.27 -8.29 7.46
C ALA A 258 -7.83 -7.84 7.26
N GLU A 259 -7.58 -7.25 6.11
CA GLU A 259 -6.29 -6.67 5.73
C GLU A 259 -6.52 -5.30 5.10
N ALA A 260 -5.57 -4.41 5.25
CA ALA A 260 -5.59 -3.11 4.59
C ALA A 260 -4.20 -2.71 4.17
N MET A 261 -4.08 -2.26 2.93
CA MET A 261 -2.95 -1.49 2.44
C MET A 261 -3.30 -0.01 2.51
N ASP A 262 -2.29 0.81 2.67
CA ASP A 262 -2.42 2.26 2.82
C ASP A 262 -3.22 2.70 4.07
N ARG A 263 -3.31 4.01 4.24
CA ARG A 263 -3.97 4.63 5.36
C ARG A 263 -5.44 4.25 5.48
N ARG A 264 -5.88 3.99 6.72
CA ARG A 264 -7.29 3.83 7.07
C ARG A 264 -7.77 4.96 7.98
N THR A 265 -9.03 5.35 7.79
CA THR A 265 -9.77 6.23 8.71
C THR A 265 -10.30 5.41 9.88
N GLU A 266 -10.72 6.06 10.97
CA GLU A 266 -11.36 5.40 12.11
C GLU A 266 -12.55 4.54 11.67
N THR A 267 -13.39 5.05 10.76
CA THR A 267 -14.57 4.32 10.24
C THR A 267 -14.17 3.03 9.52
N GLN A 268 -13.12 3.08 8.70
CA GLN A 268 -12.62 1.90 8.00
C GLN A 268 -12.01 0.88 8.96
N PHE A 269 -11.22 1.32 9.95
CA PHE A 269 -10.73 0.43 11.01
C PHE A 269 -11.87 -0.21 11.81
N LEU A 270 -12.92 0.54 12.15
CA LEU A 270 -14.12 -0.02 12.81
C LEU A 270 -14.79 -1.09 11.95
N ALA A 271 -14.87 -0.92 10.63
CA ALA A 271 -15.40 -1.94 9.74
C ALA A 271 -14.55 -3.23 9.77
N MET A 272 -13.21 -3.10 9.77
CA MET A 272 -12.30 -4.25 9.91
C MET A 272 -12.44 -4.94 11.27
N LEU A 273 -12.56 -4.19 12.35
CA LEU A 273 -12.72 -4.73 13.71
C LEU A 273 -14.06 -5.46 13.89
N ARG A 274 -15.14 -4.99 13.24
CA ARG A 274 -16.43 -5.70 13.23
C ARG A 274 -16.33 -7.09 12.60
N GLN A 275 -15.54 -7.27 11.55
CA GLN A 275 -15.27 -8.58 10.94
C GLN A 275 -14.58 -9.54 11.93
N ALA A 276 -13.86 -9.00 12.91
CA ALA A 276 -13.23 -9.77 13.99
C ALA A 276 -14.11 -9.96 15.23
N GLY A 277 -15.36 -9.47 15.22
CA GLY A 277 -16.31 -9.58 16.31
C GLY A 277 -16.08 -8.56 17.44
N VAL A 278 -15.62 -7.36 17.12
CA VAL A 278 -15.58 -6.20 18.03
C VAL A 278 -16.76 -5.29 17.73
N GLU A 279 -17.59 -5.04 18.72
CA GLU A 279 -18.77 -4.15 18.65
C GLU A 279 -18.68 -3.02 19.70
#